data_b77a574958e0f9688af2acc36f2a54e2
#
_entry.id   b77a574958e0f9688af2acc36f2a54e2
#
_cell.length_a   1.000
_cell.length_b   1.000
_cell.length_c   1.000
_cell.angle_alpha   90.00
_cell.angle_beta   90.00
_cell.angle_gamma   90.00
#
_symmetry.space_group_name_H-M   'P 1'
#
loop_
_entity.id
_entity.type
_entity.pdbx_description
1 polymer ?
#
loop_
_entity_poly.entity_id
_entity_poly.type
_entity_poly.pdbx_seq_one_letter_code
_entity_poly.pdbx_strand_id
1 'polypeptide(L)'
;VGVAMAIAHPSKRRLPGWSLAVLFGAGMAAYAMWNDYTWFPRVTGVLPAEVVVIAAPAENAPWRPWSYLVPVRLRFTAFDGTSLQKTAANPAIRQGDVVMVGLRAPTRRIAVAFDCAQGLQADLGEGATLAADGSLGGGAEWRQAVADDPLQLAACQER
;
A
#
# COMPACT_ATOMS: atom_id res chain seq x y z
N VAL A 1 10.30 28.32 -13.08
CA VAL A 1 11.25 29.28 -13.71
C VAL A 1 10.88 30.71 -13.30
N GLY A 2 9.61 31.15 -13.39
CA GLY A 2 9.17 32.52 -13.08
C GLY A 2 9.43 32.97 -11.64
N VAL A 3 9.24 32.12 -10.65
CA VAL A 3 9.44 32.44 -9.22
C VAL A 3 10.93 32.65 -8.90
N ALA A 4 11.81 31.81 -9.47
CA ALA A 4 13.26 31.94 -9.29
C ALA A 4 13.81 33.24 -9.92
N MET A 5 13.28 33.66 -11.08
CA MET A 5 13.60 34.94 -11.71
C MET A 5 13.05 36.15 -10.92
N ALA A 6 11.87 36.02 -10.31
CA ALA A 6 11.29 37.08 -9.51
C ALA A 6 12.11 37.38 -8.23
N ILE A 7 12.72 36.35 -7.64
CA ILE A 7 13.60 36.51 -6.46
C ILE A 7 14.97 37.08 -6.85
N ALA A 8 15.45 36.80 -8.06
CA ALA A 8 16.75 37.32 -8.53
C ALA A 8 16.71 38.78 -8.99
N HIS A 9 15.54 39.32 -9.39
CA HIS A 9 15.42 40.64 -10.00
C HIS A 9 15.66 41.84 -9.07
N PRO A 10 15.31 41.82 -7.75
CA PRO A 10 15.54 42.98 -6.89
C PRO A 10 16.92 43.02 -6.22
N SER A 11 17.69 41.93 -6.29
CA SER A 11 19.00 41.87 -5.65
C SER A 11 20.09 42.36 -6.62
N LYS A 12 20.59 43.56 -6.41
CA LYS A 12 21.82 44.07 -7.08
C LYS A 12 23.08 43.25 -6.73
N ARG A 13 22.97 42.21 -5.88
CA ARG A 13 24.00 41.21 -5.64
C ARG A 13 23.94 40.16 -6.75
N ARG A 14 25.00 40.05 -7.52
CA ARG A 14 25.19 38.98 -8.49
C ARG A 14 25.18 37.67 -7.73
N LEU A 15 24.09 36.93 -7.80
CA LEU A 15 24.02 35.57 -7.25
C LEU A 15 25.08 34.71 -7.97
N PRO A 16 25.90 33.96 -7.25
CA PRO A 16 26.87 33.06 -7.87
C PRO A 16 26.14 32.09 -8.80
N GLY A 17 26.78 31.71 -9.94
CA GLY A 17 26.13 30.90 -10.98
C GLY A 17 25.61 29.54 -10.51
N TRP A 18 26.12 29.01 -9.39
CA TRP A 18 25.64 27.76 -8.78
C TRP A 18 24.31 27.91 -8.02
N SER A 19 23.90 29.13 -7.66
CA SER A 19 22.70 29.34 -6.84
C SER A 19 21.42 28.85 -7.51
N LEU A 20 21.31 28.98 -8.83
CA LEU A 20 20.17 28.45 -9.58
C LEU A 20 20.10 26.91 -9.50
N ALA A 21 21.24 26.24 -9.65
CA ALA A 21 21.30 24.77 -9.55
C ALA A 21 20.88 24.27 -8.16
N VAL A 22 21.35 24.97 -7.12
CA VAL A 22 20.96 24.65 -5.72
C VAL A 22 19.47 24.91 -5.49
N LEU A 23 18.93 26.00 -5.99
CA LEU A 23 17.50 26.30 -5.86
C LEU A 23 16.62 25.24 -6.53
N PHE A 24 17.00 24.81 -7.74
CA PHE A 24 16.31 23.74 -8.44
C PHE A 24 16.41 22.42 -7.69
N GLY A 25 17.60 22.05 -7.24
CA GLY A 25 17.82 20.83 -6.46
C GLY A 25 17.02 20.81 -5.15
N ALA A 26 17.02 21.93 -4.43
CA ALA A 26 16.25 22.09 -3.20
C ALA A 26 14.73 22.03 -3.46
N GLY A 27 14.26 22.65 -4.54
CA GLY A 27 12.85 22.58 -4.95
C GLY A 27 12.40 21.17 -5.30
N MET A 28 13.23 20.41 -6.02
CA MET A 28 12.94 19.00 -6.35
C MET A 28 12.92 18.13 -5.09
N ALA A 29 13.87 18.34 -4.17
CA ALA A 29 13.92 17.62 -2.91
C ALA A 29 12.69 17.92 -2.03
N ALA A 30 12.32 19.19 -1.91
CA ALA A 30 11.14 19.62 -1.17
C ALA A 30 9.84 19.04 -1.76
N TYR A 31 9.72 19.03 -3.09
CA TYR A 31 8.58 18.40 -3.76
C TYR A 31 8.54 16.88 -3.52
N ALA A 32 9.68 16.20 -3.61
CA ALA A 32 9.75 14.76 -3.35
C ALA A 32 9.33 14.43 -1.92
N MET A 33 9.82 15.20 -0.95
CA MET A 33 9.42 15.04 0.46
C MET A 33 7.92 15.29 0.63
N TRP A 34 7.39 16.39 0.10
CA TRP A 34 5.97 16.68 0.17
C TRP A 34 5.13 15.56 -0.45
N ASN A 35 5.53 15.04 -1.61
CA ASN A 35 4.83 13.95 -2.27
C ASN A 35 4.87 12.65 -1.45
N ASP A 36 6.04 12.30 -0.87
CA ASP A 36 6.19 11.10 -0.04
C ASP A 36 5.26 11.11 1.19
N TYR A 37 5.01 12.28 1.80
CA TYR A 37 4.15 12.40 2.98
C TYR A 37 2.66 12.57 2.65
N THR A 38 2.34 13.10 1.48
CA THR A 38 0.94 13.39 1.13
C THR A 38 0.28 12.34 0.24
N TRP A 39 1.05 11.42 -0.36
CA TRP A 39 0.47 10.45 -1.28
C TRP A 39 -0.49 9.48 -0.59
N PHE A 40 -0.12 8.96 0.59
CA PHE A 40 -0.93 7.98 1.32
C PHE A 40 -2.34 8.51 1.63
N PRO A 41 -2.52 9.66 2.31
CA PRO A 41 -3.88 10.18 2.56
C PRO A 41 -4.63 10.55 1.28
N ARG A 42 -3.93 10.97 0.22
CA ARG A 42 -4.60 11.25 -1.07
C ARG A 42 -5.13 9.99 -1.73
N VAL A 43 -4.34 8.91 -1.73
CA VAL A 43 -4.75 7.64 -2.35
C VAL A 43 -5.83 6.96 -1.51
N THR A 44 -5.66 6.90 -0.19
CA THR A 44 -6.66 6.27 0.68
C THR A 44 -7.98 7.04 0.74
N GLY A 45 -7.96 8.37 0.55
CA GLY A 45 -9.15 9.20 0.54
C GLY A 45 -10.05 9.04 -0.70
N VAL A 46 -9.54 8.40 -1.76
CA VAL A 46 -10.33 8.11 -2.98
C VAL A 46 -10.69 6.62 -3.12
N LEU A 47 -10.32 5.78 -2.15
CA LEU A 47 -10.69 4.38 -2.16
C LEU A 47 -12.19 4.22 -1.92
N PRO A 48 -12.86 3.26 -2.59
CA PRO A 48 -14.23 2.88 -2.28
C PRO A 48 -14.38 2.42 -0.84
N ALA A 49 -15.58 2.56 -0.26
CA ALA A 49 -15.86 2.18 1.12
C ALA A 49 -15.68 0.67 1.39
N GLU A 50 -15.76 -0.13 0.34
CA GLU A 50 -15.58 -1.58 0.36
C GLU A 50 -14.11 -2.01 0.46
N VAL A 51 -13.18 -1.10 0.16
CA VAL A 51 -11.74 -1.36 0.23
C VAL A 51 -11.21 -0.93 1.59
N VAL A 52 -10.82 -1.90 2.39
CA VAL A 52 -10.33 -1.67 3.76
C VAL A 52 -8.81 -1.72 3.79
N VAL A 53 -8.17 -0.64 4.27
CA VAL A 53 -6.72 -0.63 4.48
C VAL A 53 -6.38 -1.47 5.71
N ILE A 54 -5.66 -2.56 5.49
CA ILE A 54 -5.29 -3.53 6.53
C ILE A 54 -3.99 -3.13 7.21
N ALA A 55 -2.98 -2.76 6.41
CA ALA A 55 -1.67 -2.41 6.92
C ALA A 55 -1.03 -1.30 6.10
N ALA A 56 -0.39 -0.36 6.77
CA ALA A 56 0.39 0.70 6.16
C ALA A 56 1.67 0.91 6.97
N PRO A 57 2.69 0.05 6.77
CA PRO A 57 3.92 0.12 7.54
C PRO A 57 4.64 1.44 7.32
N ALA A 58 5.11 2.03 8.42
CA ALA A 58 5.97 3.20 8.38
C ALA A 58 7.42 2.74 8.19
N GLU A 59 8.13 3.36 7.26
CA GLU A 59 9.48 2.94 6.85
C GLU A 59 10.48 4.08 7.06
N ASN A 60 11.69 3.70 7.47
CA ASN A 60 12.84 4.58 7.57
C ASN A 60 13.89 4.12 6.57
N ALA A 61 14.64 5.04 5.99
CA ALA A 61 15.67 4.69 5.03
C ALA A 61 16.92 5.59 5.20
N PRO A 62 18.14 5.03 5.14
CA PRO A 62 19.39 5.79 5.33
C PRO A 62 19.56 6.95 4.34
N TRP A 63 19.09 6.79 3.10
CA TRP A 63 19.12 7.85 2.07
C TRP A 63 18.04 8.92 2.25
N ARG A 64 17.21 8.81 3.31
CA ARG A 64 16.18 9.76 3.74
C ARG A 64 16.32 10.04 5.22
N PRO A 65 17.34 10.77 5.66
CA PRO A 65 17.61 10.97 7.08
C PRO A 65 16.43 11.58 7.84
N TRP A 66 15.60 12.37 7.19
CA TRP A 66 14.36 12.92 7.78
C TRP A 66 13.30 11.86 8.11
N SER A 67 13.35 10.67 7.48
CA SER A 67 12.41 9.58 7.79
C SER A 67 12.62 8.97 9.18
N TYR A 68 13.77 9.20 9.80
CA TYR A 68 14.01 8.82 11.19
C TYR A 68 13.31 9.73 12.19
N LEU A 69 13.03 10.98 11.81
CA LEU A 69 12.26 11.92 12.62
C LEU A 69 10.76 11.73 12.39
N VAL A 70 10.37 11.59 11.13
CA VAL A 70 8.98 11.35 10.73
C VAL A 70 8.96 10.18 9.74
N PRO A 71 8.58 8.97 10.18
CA PRO A 71 8.51 7.79 9.32
C PRO A 71 7.54 7.96 8.15
N VAL A 72 7.90 7.43 6.98
CA VAL A 72 7.15 7.59 5.74
C VAL A 72 6.40 6.30 5.41
N ARG A 73 5.15 6.40 4.97
CA ARG A 73 4.36 5.28 4.47
C ARG A 73 4.45 5.23 2.96
N LEU A 74 5.27 4.32 2.43
CA LEU A 74 5.51 4.19 0.99
C LEU A 74 4.71 3.08 0.33
N ARG A 75 4.07 2.24 1.12
CA ARG A 75 3.19 1.16 0.69
C ARG A 75 2.08 0.94 1.69
N PHE A 76 1.01 0.37 1.22
CA PHE A 76 -0.06 -0.15 2.07
C PHE A 76 -0.66 -1.41 1.44
N THR A 77 -1.28 -2.20 2.29
CA THR A 77 -2.04 -3.39 1.91
C THR A 77 -3.50 -3.11 2.20
N ALA A 78 -4.35 -3.36 1.23
CA ALA A 78 -5.78 -3.20 1.36
C ALA A 78 -6.49 -4.50 0.97
N PHE A 79 -7.61 -4.76 1.59
CA PHE A 79 -8.51 -5.86 1.26
C PHE A 79 -9.68 -5.32 0.44
N ASP A 80 -9.92 -5.94 -0.70
CA ASP A 80 -11.05 -5.59 -1.58
C ASP A 80 -12.28 -6.42 -1.19
N GLY A 81 -13.17 -5.83 -0.39
CA GLY A 81 -14.40 -6.48 0.05
C GLY A 81 -15.37 -6.82 -1.09
N THR A 82 -15.24 -6.17 -2.28
CA THR A 82 -16.08 -6.49 -3.43
C THR A 82 -15.69 -7.79 -4.10
N SER A 83 -14.43 -8.20 -3.95
CA SER A 83 -13.90 -9.46 -4.49
C SER A 83 -14.28 -10.69 -3.67
N LEU A 84 -14.88 -10.50 -2.50
CA LEU A 84 -15.16 -11.58 -1.56
C LEU A 84 -16.20 -12.55 -2.12
N GLN A 85 -15.79 -13.80 -2.35
CA GLN A 85 -16.62 -14.87 -2.84
C GLN A 85 -16.66 -16.01 -1.82
N LYS A 86 -17.87 -16.55 -1.58
CA LYS A 86 -18.08 -17.74 -0.74
C LYS A 86 -17.97 -18.99 -1.61
N THR A 87 -17.30 -20.01 -1.10
CA THR A 87 -17.22 -21.29 -1.80
C THR A 87 -18.58 -22.00 -1.76
N ALA A 88 -18.98 -22.62 -2.86
CA ALA A 88 -20.33 -23.21 -3.00
C ALA A 88 -20.56 -24.38 -2.05
N ALA A 89 -19.54 -25.20 -1.81
CA ALA A 89 -19.65 -26.40 -0.95
C ALA A 89 -19.50 -26.05 0.55
N ASN A 90 -18.74 -25.00 0.90
CA ASN A 90 -18.53 -24.61 2.29
C ASN A 90 -18.54 -23.07 2.44
N PRO A 91 -19.61 -22.48 2.93
CA PRO A 91 -19.75 -21.03 3.07
C PRO A 91 -18.78 -20.42 4.11
N ALA A 92 -18.15 -21.24 4.96
CA ALA A 92 -17.11 -20.79 5.88
C ALA A 92 -15.78 -20.50 5.16
N ILE A 93 -15.59 -21.10 3.97
CA ILE A 93 -14.41 -20.83 3.14
C ILE A 93 -14.75 -19.69 2.18
N ARG A 94 -13.96 -18.65 2.25
CA ARG A 94 -14.10 -17.43 1.45
C ARG A 94 -12.82 -17.16 0.69
N GLN A 95 -12.94 -16.58 -0.50
CA GLN A 95 -11.82 -16.10 -1.28
C GLN A 95 -11.99 -14.60 -1.50
N GLY A 96 -10.91 -13.85 -1.38
CA GLY A 96 -10.92 -12.41 -1.65
C GLY A 96 -9.56 -11.93 -2.11
N ASP A 97 -9.52 -10.73 -2.68
CA ASP A 97 -8.30 -10.13 -3.21
C ASP A 97 -7.66 -9.17 -2.22
N VAL A 98 -6.39 -9.38 -1.98
CA VAL A 98 -5.52 -8.46 -1.24
C VAL A 98 -4.73 -7.65 -2.24
N VAL A 99 -4.82 -6.34 -2.13
CA VAL A 99 -4.16 -5.39 -3.03
C VAL A 99 -3.01 -4.71 -2.30
N MET A 100 -1.81 -4.87 -2.81
CA MET A 100 -0.63 -4.15 -2.34
C MET A 100 -0.37 -2.97 -3.25
N VAL A 101 -0.42 -1.77 -2.69
CA VAL A 101 -0.17 -0.52 -3.41
C VAL A 101 1.07 0.14 -2.87
N GLY A 102 1.98 0.53 -3.76
CA GLY A 102 3.19 1.24 -3.39
C GLY A 102 3.38 2.51 -4.22
N LEU A 103 3.95 3.56 -3.62
CA LEU A 103 4.23 4.83 -4.29
C LEU A 103 5.13 4.67 -5.53
N ARG A 104 6.10 3.74 -5.46
CA ARG A 104 7.12 3.51 -6.50
C ARG A 104 7.17 2.06 -6.96
N ALA A 105 6.18 1.26 -6.60
CA ALA A 105 6.08 -0.13 -7.00
C ALA A 105 4.76 -0.36 -7.74
N PRO A 106 4.71 -1.31 -8.68
CA PRO A 106 3.45 -1.65 -9.33
C PRO A 106 2.46 -2.21 -8.30
N THR A 107 1.20 -1.88 -8.48
CA THR A 107 0.13 -2.50 -7.70
C THR A 107 0.08 -3.99 -7.99
N ARG A 108 0.06 -4.79 -6.93
CA ARG A 108 -0.07 -6.26 -7.02
C ARG A 108 -1.38 -6.68 -6.36
N ARG A 109 -2.06 -7.63 -6.99
CA ARG A 109 -3.22 -8.32 -6.42
C ARG A 109 -2.85 -9.75 -6.16
N ILE A 110 -3.21 -10.25 -4.99
CA ILE A 110 -3.00 -11.63 -4.58
C ILE A 110 -4.33 -12.12 -4.06
N ALA A 111 -4.84 -13.19 -4.65
CA ALA A 111 -6.02 -13.85 -4.11
C ALA A 111 -5.63 -14.61 -2.84
N VAL A 112 -6.45 -14.51 -1.82
CA VAL A 112 -6.25 -15.18 -0.52
C VAL A 112 -7.51 -15.94 -0.17
N ALA A 113 -7.36 -17.19 0.23
CA ALA A 113 -8.44 -18.00 0.77
C ALA A 113 -8.45 -17.93 2.30
N PHE A 114 -9.63 -17.84 2.88
CA PHE A 114 -9.88 -17.75 4.31
C PHE A 114 -10.82 -18.86 4.74
N ASP A 115 -10.44 -19.62 5.75
CA ASP A 115 -11.36 -20.51 6.49
C ASP A 115 -11.77 -19.81 7.79
N CYS A 116 -12.96 -19.26 7.80
CA CYS A 116 -13.49 -18.54 8.95
C CYS A 116 -13.92 -19.45 10.11
N ALA A 117 -14.06 -20.75 9.87
CA ALA A 117 -14.41 -21.71 10.93
C ALA A 117 -13.16 -22.13 11.72
N GLN A 118 -12.04 -22.30 11.04
CA GLN A 118 -10.80 -22.79 11.66
C GLN A 118 -9.76 -21.69 11.88
N GLY A 119 -10.00 -20.48 11.39
CA GLY A 119 -9.05 -19.37 11.50
C GLY A 119 -7.79 -19.59 10.65
N LEU A 120 -7.95 -20.24 9.49
CA LEU A 120 -6.87 -20.50 8.56
C LEU A 120 -6.91 -19.53 7.38
N GLN A 121 -5.74 -19.27 6.82
CA GLN A 121 -5.59 -18.49 5.58
C GLN A 121 -4.60 -19.17 4.64
N ALA A 122 -4.77 -18.97 3.34
CA ALA A 122 -3.87 -19.50 2.33
C ALA A 122 -3.69 -18.48 1.20
N ASP A 123 -2.44 -18.17 0.86
CA ASP A 123 -2.12 -17.31 -0.26
C ASP A 123 -2.26 -18.10 -1.57
N LEU A 124 -3.13 -17.62 -2.45
CA LEU A 124 -3.31 -18.17 -3.79
C LEU A 124 -2.37 -17.46 -4.76
N GLY A 125 -1.07 -17.77 -4.67
CA GLY A 125 -0.05 -17.25 -5.58
C GLY A 125 -0.20 -17.78 -7.01
N GLU A 126 0.82 -17.55 -7.85
CA GLU A 126 0.83 -17.99 -9.23
C GLU A 126 0.66 -19.52 -9.33
N GLY A 127 -0.41 -19.95 -9.99
CA GLY A 127 -0.74 -21.38 -10.16
C GLY A 127 -1.48 -22.03 -9.01
N ALA A 128 -1.68 -21.35 -7.90
CA ALA A 128 -2.52 -21.85 -6.80
C ALA A 128 -4.00 -21.66 -7.12
N THR A 129 -4.81 -22.64 -6.76
CA THR A 129 -6.26 -22.63 -7.01
C THR A 129 -7.00 -23.09 -5.77
N LEU A 130 -8.17 -22.50 -5.54
CA LEU A 130 -9.14 -22.97 -4.56
C LEU A 130 -10.26 -23.69 -5.32
N ALA A 131 -10.43 -24.98 -5.04
CA ALA A 131 -11.50 -25.75 -5.63
C ALA A 131 -12.84 -25.49 -4.91
N ALA A 132 -13.95 -25.86 -5.58
CA ALA A 132 -15.30 -25.63 -5.05
C ALA A 132 -15.58 -26.38 -3.75
N ASP A 133 -14.83 -27.45 -3.46
CA ASP A 133 -14.89 -28.23 -2.22
C ASP A 133 -14.05 -27.63 -1.08
N GLY A 134 -13.29 -26.58 -1.35
CA GLY A 134 -12.39 -25.93 -0.40
C GLY A 134 -10.98 -26.52 -0.35
N SER A 135 -10.67 -27.48 -1.25
CA SER A 135 -9.31 -28.01 -1.37
C SER A 135 -8.40 -27.03 -2.08
N LEU A 136 -7.14 -26.95 -1.63
CA LEU A 136 -6.12 -26.12 -2.26
C LEU A 136 -5.31 -26.94 -3.27
N GLY A 137 -5.07 -26.35 -4.45
CA GLY A 137 -4.19 -26.86 -5.48
C GLY A 137 -3.01 -25.95 -5.75
N GLY A 138 -2.03 -26.43 -6.54
CA GLY A 138 -0.92 -25.59 -6.99
C GLY A 138 0.11 -25.21 -5.92
N GLY A 139 0.22 -26.02 -4.84
CA GLY A 139 1.22 -25.81 -3.79
C GLY A 139 0.83 -24.79 -2.74
N ALA A 140 -0.41 -24.32 -2.73
CA ALA A 140 -0.93 -23.50 -1.64
C ALA A 140 -1.17 -24.39 -0.40
N GLU A 141 -0.88 -23.84 0.76
CA GLU A 141 -1.06 -24.53 2.05
C GLU A 141 -1.85 -23.65 3.01
N TRP A 142 -2.75 -24.27 3.78
CA TRP A 142 -3.44 -23.61 4.85
C TRP A 142 -2.48 -23.29 6.00
N ARG A 143 -2.46 -22.05 6.42
CA ARG A 143 -1.66 -21.56 7.56
C ARG A 143 -2.59 -20.98 8.60
N GLN A 144 -2.23 -21.17 9.88
CA GLN A 144 -2.92 -20.50 10.96
C GLN A 144 -2.78 -19.00 10.80
N ALA A 145 -3.90 -18.27 10.77
CA ALA A 145 -3.87 -16.82 10.85
C ALA A 145 -3.31 -16.38 12.22
N VAL A 146 -2.64 -15.23 12.23
CA VAL A 146 -2.19 -14.66 13.51
C VAL A 146 -3.42 -14.24 14.31
N ALA A 147 -3.37 -14.39 15.63
CA ALA A 147 -4.45 -13.92 16.50
C ALA A 147 -4.73 -12.43 16.22
N ASP A 148 -6.01 -12.11 16.01
CA ASP A 148 -6.46 -10.74 15.65
C ASP A 148 -5.92 -10.20 14.31
N ASP A 149 -5.61 -11.09 13.36
CA ASP A 149 -5.22 -10.64 12.01
C ASP A 149 -6.34 -9.79 11.40
N PRO A 150 -6.08 -8.49 11.13
CA PRO A 150 -7.08 -7.61 10.57
C PRO A 150 -7.59 -8.05 9.19
N LEU A 151 -6.79 -8.82 8.44
CA LEU A 151 -7.17 -9.39 7.16
C LEU A 151 -8.22 -10.49 7.35
N GLN A 152 -7.98 -11.42 8.28
CA GLN A 152 -8.91 -12.48 8.64
C GLN A 152 -10.22 -11.90 9.17
N LEU A 153 -10.14 -10.90 10.05
CA LEU A 153 -11.33 -10.23 10.59
C LEU A 153 -12.14 -9.55 9.49
N ALA A 154 -11.49 -8.83 8.57
CA ALA A 154 -12.16 -8.16 7.45
C ALA A 154 -12.85 -9.14 6.50
N ALA A 155 -12.22 -10.31 6.22
CA ALA A 155 -12.76 -11.34 5.35
C ALA A 155 -13.90 -12.13 6.00
N CYS A 156 -13.84 -12.35 7.33
CA CYS A 156 -14.80 -13.18 8.06
C CYS A 156 -15.97 -12.41 8.68
N GLN A 157 -15.92 -11.07 8.69
CA GLN A 157 -17.10 -10.28 9.08
C GLN A 157 -18.26 -10.54 8.11
N GLU A 158 -19.42 -10.89 8.66
CA GLU A 158 -20.65 -10.97 7.89
C GLU A 158 -21.11 -9.53 7.57
N ARG A 159 -21.11 -9.21 6.28
CA ARG A 159 -21.77 -8.04 5.73
C ARG A 159 -23.05 -8.44 5.03
#